data_2ff8d01bf0070dac7f3772eacb96d080
#
_entry.id   2ff8d01bf0070dac7f3772eacb96d080
#
_cell.length_a   1.000
_cell.length_b   1.000
_cell.length_c   1.000
_cell.angle_alpha   90.00
_cell.angle_beta   90.00
_cell.angle_gamma   90.00
#
_symmetry.space_group_name_H-M   'P 1'
#
loop_
_entity.id
_entity.type
_entity.pdbx_description
1 polymer ?
#
loop_
_entity_poly.entity_id
_entity_poly.type
_entity_poly.pdbx_seq_one_letter_code
_entity_poly.pdbx_strand_id
1 'polypeptide(L)'
;VSQVLHPIKHTLEIQPISMRKLSPQKYIFDLGRNIAGISRIKLKGEPGTILRVTHSELLDDKGEIDLSNIIVHYRPTDDSDPFQTDIYTLSGEGTETFAPKFNYKGFQYVEVLSSQPIELTQESLTGVFMHSDVPPVGSISSSNQLIDKLWSATNGAYLSNLFGYPTDCPQREKNGWTGDAHIAIEMGLYNFDGITVYEKWLADHRDEQQSNGVLPSILPSSGWGYEWGNGPDWTSSIAIIPWNIYLFYGDLKLLTDCYQNIKRYVDHITDISPEYITDWGLGDWVPVKSKTPKEFTSSIYYYVDATILAKTAQ
;
A
#
# COMPACT_ATOMS: atom_id res chain seq x y z
N VAL A 1 -14.75 -20.97 10.31
CA VAL A 1 -14.16 -19.62 10.22
C VAL A 1 -14.39 -19.15 8.80
N SER A 2 -14.97 -17.98 8.62
CA SER A 2 -15.23 -17.36 7.32
C SER A 2 -14.30 -16.17 7.10
N GLN A 3 -13.94 -15.89 5.85
CA GLN A 3 -13.26 -14.65 5.46
C GLN A 3 -14.26 -13.50 5.61
N VAL A 4 -13.85 -12.42 6.27
CA VAL A 4 -14.69 -11.23 6.53
C VAL A 4 -14.49 -10.20 5.42
N LEU A 5 -13.23 -9.94 5.04
CA LEU A 5 -12.89 -8.90 4.07
C LEU A 5 -13.06 -9.34 2.60
N HIS A 6 -13.18 -8.36 1.73
CA HIS A 6 -13.16 -8.59 0.29
C HIS A 6 -11.86 -9.26 -0.16
N PRO A 7 -11.92 -10.24 -1.09
CA PRO A 7 -10.71 -10.89 -1.60
C PRO A 7 -9.87 -9.93 -2.43
N ILE A 8 -8.56 -10.20 -2.50
CA ILE A 8 -7.71 -9.56 -3.50
C ILE A 8 -8.04 -10.17 -4.85
N LYS A 9 -8.32 -9.34 -5.83
CA LYS A 9 -8.68 -9.76 -7.19
C LYS A 9 -7.82 -9.10 -8.27
N HIS A 10 -7.79 -9.73 -9.42
CA HIS A 10 -7.41 -9.11 -10.67
C HIS A 10 -8.56 -8.20 -11.10
N THR A 11 -8.40 -6.90 -10.94
CA THR A 11 -9.49 -5.94 -11.15
C THR A 11 -9.48 -5.30 -12.52
N LEU A 12 -8.30 -5.18 -13.14
CA LEU A 12 -8.14 -4.59 -14.45
C LEU A 12 -6.93 -5.19 -15.19
N GLU A 13 -7.11 -5.54 -16.46
CA GLU A 13 -6.02 -5.87 -17.38
C GLU A 13 -5.66 -4.65 -18.23
N ILE A 14 -4.37 -4.34 -18.30
CA ILE A 14 -3.83 -3.14 -18.97
C ILE A 14 -2.84 -3.57 -20.03
N GLN A 15 -3.12 -3.19 -21.28
CA GLN A 15 -2.17 -3.34 -22.36
C GLN A 15 -1.14 -2.21 -22.29
N PRO A 16 0.16 -2.49 -22.52
CA PRO A 16 1.15 -1.43 -22.61
C PRO A 16 0.79 -0.40 -23.68
N ILE A 17 1.00 0.87 -23.40
CA ILE A 17 0.83 1.96 -24.39
C ILE A 17 2.02 2.02 -25.36
N SER A 18 3.17 1.50 -24.94
CA SER A 18 4.35 1.39 -25.80
C SER A 18 5.26 0.25 -25.37
N MET A 19 6.10 -0.19 -26.32
CA MET A 19 7.19 -1.13 -26.11
C MET A 19 8.42 -0.64 -26.86
N ARG A 20 9.59 -0.74 -26.23
CA ARG A 20 10.88 -0.47 -26.86
C ARG A 20 11.77 -1.70 -26.82
N LYS A 21 12.30 -2.11 -27.97
CA LYS A 21 13.35 -3.13 -28.09
C LYS A 21 14.72 -2.44 -27.99
N LEU A 22 15.46 -2.68 -26.92
CA LEU A 22 16.79 -2.13 -26.70
C LEU A 22 17.88 -3.03 -27.28
N SER A 23 17.65 -4.34 -27.27
CA SER A 23 18.51 -5.34 -27.90
C SER A 23 17.69 -6.59 -28.26
N PRO A 24 18.26 -7.59 -28.95
CA PRO A 24 17.57 -8.87 -29.18
C PRO A 24 17.14 -9.60 -27.89
N GLN A 25 17.69 -9.20 -26.74
CA GLN A 25 17.46 -9.84 -25.44
C GLN A 25 16.77 -8.89 -24.44
N LYS A 26 16.59 -7.58 -24.77
CA LYS A 26 16.13 -6.57 -23.79
C LYS A 26 14.99 -5.73 -24.34
N TYR A 27 13.87 -5.72 -23.62
CA TYR A 27 12.67 -4.97 -23.96
C TYR A 27 12.17 -4.20 -22.75
N ILE A 28 11.60 -3.01 -22.98
CA ILE A 28 10.91 -2.21 -21.96
C ILE A 28 9.49 -1.92 -22.42
N PHE A 29 8.52 -2.19 -21.54
CA PHE A 29 7.11 -1.92 -21.72
C PHE A 29 6.68 -0.78 -20.80
N ASP A 30 5.82 0.09 -21.29
CA ASP A 30 5.19 1.18 -20.52
C ASP A 30 3.68 0.94 -20.46
N LEU A 31 3.12 0.81 -19.26
CA LEU A 31 1.68 0.66 -19.05
C LEU A 31 0.92 2.00 -19.11
N GLY A 32 1.64 3.15 -19.16
CA GLY A 32 1.03 4.48 -19.18
C GLY A 32 0.45 4.92 -17.85
N ARG A 33 0.51 4.07 -16.82
CA ARG A 33 0.08 4.39 -15.45
C ARG A 33 0.75 3.46 -14.44
N ASN A 34 0.94 3.97 -13.23
CA ASN A 34 1.41 3.16 -12.11
C ASN A 34 0.28 2.28 -11.55
N ILE A 35 0.59 1.04 -11.21
CA ILE A 35 -0.35 0.07 -10.62
C ILE A 35 0.33 -0.76 -9.53
N ALA A 36 -0.47 -1.33 -8.64
CA ALA A 36 -0.06 -2.47 -7.83
C ALA A 36 -0.57 -3.76 -8.47
N GLY A 37 0.28 -4.77 -8.61
CA GLY A 37 -0.13 -6.03 -9.22
C GLY A 37 1.01 -6.83 -9.81
N ILE A 38 0.73 -7.51 -10.90
CA ILE A 38 1.68 -8.38 -11.61
C ILE A 38 1.72 -8.06 -13.09
N SER A 39 2.77 -8.50 -13.76
CA SER A 39 2.76 -8.62 -15.21
C SER A 39 2.52 -10.07 -15.63
N ARG A 40 1.75 -10.26 -16.71
CA ARG A 40 1.58 -11.54 -17.41
C ARG A 40 2.28 -11.44 -18.75
N ILE A 41 3.25 -12.32 -18.98
CA ILE A 41 4.00 -12.38 -20.25
C ILE A 41 3.65 -13.63 -21.02
N LYS A 42 3.52 -13.49 -22.35
CA LYS A 42 3.23 -14.56 -23.30
C LYS A 42 4.23 -14.50 -24.44
N LEU A 43 4.96 -15.60 -24.63
CA LEU A 43 6.04 -15.65 -25.62
C LEU A 43 6.34 -17.09 -26.05
N LYS A 44 7.22 -17.20 -27.06
CA LYS A 44 7.92 -18.44 -27.46
C LYS A 44 9.41 -18.21 -27.34
N GLY A 45 10.16 -19.26 -27.00
CA GLY A 45 11.62 -19.25 -26.99
C GLY A 45 12.20 -20.64 -26.84
N GLU A 46 13.50 -20.75 -26.92
CA GLU A 46 14.22 -22.00 -26.78
C GLU A 46 14.17 -22.52 -25.34
N PRO A 47 14.14 -23.89 -25.17
CA PRO A 47 14.17 -24.49 -23.85
C PRO A 47 15.37 -24.01 -23.02
N GLY A 48 15.14 -23.75 -21.73
CA GLY A 48 16.17 -23.25 -20.82
C GLY A 48 16.48 -21.76 -20.94
N THR A 49 15.79 -21.02 -21.81
CA THR A 49 15.90 -19.55 -21.86
C THR A 49 15.37 -18.97 -20.55
N ILE A 50 16.20 -18.16 -19.89
CA ILE A 50 15.86 -17.50 -18.62
C ILE A 50 15.39 -16.07 -18.91
N LEU A 51 14.21 -15.73 -18.40
CA LEU A 51 13.67 -14.37 -18.41
C LEU A 51 13.82 -13.76 -17.02
N ARG A 52 14.32 -12.53 -16.95
CA ARG A 52 14.23 -11.65 -15.78
C ARG A 52 13.23 -10.55 -16.13
N VAL A 53 12.16 -10.46 -15.36
CA VAL A 53 11.06 -9.51 -15.56
C VAL A 53 11.08 -8.53 -14.39
N THR A 54 11.70 -7.37 -14.60
CA THR A 54 11.92 -6.34 -13.57
C THR A 54 10.89 -5.23 -13.71
N HIS A 55 10.33 -4.82 -12.58
CA HIS A 55 9.25 -3.82 -12.50
C HIS A 55 9.73 -2.54 -11.83
N SER A 56 9.39 -1.38 -12.39
CA SER A 56 9.75 -0.08 -11.85
C SER A 56 8.67 0.98 -12.06
N GLU A 57 8.69 2.01 -11.23
CA GLU A 57 7.88 3.21 -11.39
C GLU A 57 8.58 4.27 -12.24
N LEU A 58 9.90 4.18 -12.39
CA LEU A 58 10.74 5.19 -13.03
C LEU A 58 11.61 4.61 -14.15
N LEU A 59 11.96 5.47 -15.08
CA LEU A 59 13.04 5.26 -16.04
C LEU A 59 14.11 6.32 -15.83
N ASP A 60 15.37 5.97 -16.12
CA ASP A 60 16.49 6.90 -16.16
C ASP A 60 16.46 7.80 -17.42
N ASP A 61 17.41 8.72 -17.54
CA ASP A 61 17.53 9.62 -18.68
C ASP A 61 17.77 8.91 -20.03
N LYS A 62 18.20 7.65 -20.01
CA LYS A 62 18.34 6.80 -21.20
C LYS A 62 17.08 6.03 -21.51
N GLY A 63 16.11 6.09 -20.60
CA GLY A 63 14.85 5.36 -20.65
C GLY A 63 15.01 3.89 -20.27
N GLU A 64 16.01 3.53 -19.49
CA GLU A 64 16.15 2.22 -18.87
C GLU A 64 15.51 2.22 -17.48
N ILE A 65 15.27 1.03 -16.92
CA ILE A 65 14.67 0.88 -15.58
C ILE A 65 15.53 1.59 -14.52
N ASP A 66 14.89 2.46 -13.74
CA ASP A 66 15.49 3.10 -12.57
C ASP A 66 14.82 2.57 -11.29
N LEU A 67 15.61 1.91 -10.45
CA LEU A 67 15.21 1.40 -9.14
C LEU A 67 15.75 2.25 -7.98
N SER A 68 16.33 3.40 -8.25
CA SER A 68 16.98 4.24 -7.23
C SER A 68 16.05 4.63 -6.08
N ASN A 69 14.76 4.87 -6.36
CA ASN A 69 13.73 5.16 -5.36
C ASN A 69 13.36 3.95 -4.47
N ILE A 70 13.80 2.75 -4.83
CA ILE A 70 13.51 1.48 -4.14
C ILE A 70 14.75 1.00 -3.38
N ILE A 71 15.91 0.98 -4.05
CA ILE A 71 17.18 0.44 -3.53
C ILE A 71 17.63 1.15 -2.24
N VAL A 72 17.29 2.41 -2.06
CA VAL A 72 17.57 3.19 -0.86
C VAL A 72 16.96 2.57 0.41
N HIS A 73 15.84 1.88 0.28
CA HIS A 73 15.10 1.24 1.37
C HIS A 73 15.31 -0.26 1.43
N TYR A 74 15.59 -0.87 0.29
CA TYR A 74 15.88 -2.29 0.18
C TYR A 74 17.31 -2.47 -0.29
N ARG A 75 18.04 -3.28 0.41
CA ARG A 75 19.34 -3.76 -0.04
C ARG A 75 19.08 -5.08 -0.76
N PRO A 76 19.01 -5.13 -2.09
CA PRO A 76 19.02 -6.39 -2.80
C PRO A 76 20.29 -7.11 -2.38
N THR A 77 20.14 -8.29 -1.82
CA THR A 77 21.24 -9.02 -1.23
C THR A 77 22.15 -9.55 -2.31
N ASP A 78 21.60 -10.02 -3.41
CA ASP A 78 22.29 -10.51 -4.60
C ASP A 78 21.31 -10.89 -5.72
N ASP A 79 21.80 -11.53 -6.76
CA ASP A 79 21.00 -12.06 -7.87
C ASP A 79 20.09 -13.24 -7.49
N SER A 80 20.24 -13.82 -6.31
CA SER A 80 19.41 -14.94 -5.85
C SER A 80 18.05 -14.50 -5.30
N ASP A 81 17.95 -13.24 -4.84
CA ASP A 81 16.70 -12.64 -4.36
C ASP A 81 16.53 -11.22 -4.94
N PRO A 82 16.30 -11.10 -6.25
CA PRO A 82 16.20 -9.81 -6.91
C PRO A 82 14.85 -9.14 -6.58
N PHE A 83 14.90 -7.96 -5.99
CA PHE A 83 13.72 -7.19 -5.63
C PHE A 83 12.96 -6.68 -6.87
N GLN A 84 11.63 -6.63 -6.79
CA GLN A 84 10.76 -6.20 -7.91
C GLN A 84 10.94 -7.02 -9.21
N THR A 85 11.53 -8.22 -9.14
CA THR A 85 11.91 -9.02 -10.30
C THR A 85 11.34 -10.44 -10.18
N ASP A 86 10.74 -10.92 -11.26
CA ASP A 86 10.37 -12.33 -11.42
C ASP A 86 11.35 -13.01 -12.34
N ILE A 87 11.67 -14.28 -12.08
CA ILE A 87 12.53 -15.11 -12.93
C ILE A 87 11.72 -16.28 -13.45
N TYR A 88 11.75 -16.48 -14.76
CA TYR A 88 11.06 -17.58 -15.41
C TYR A 88 11.96 -18.28 -16.41
N THR A 89 11.99 -19.60 -16.40
CA THR A 89 12.74 -20.40 -17.37
C THR A 89 11.77 -21.08 -18.33
N LEU A 90 11.96 -20.83 -19.61
CA LEU A 90 11.11 -21.41 -20.67
C LEU A 90 11.31 -22.96 -20.78
N SER A 91 10.22 -23.66 -20.92
CA SER A 91 10.23 -25.10 -21.28
C SER A 91 10.57 -25.34 -22.75
N GLY A 92 10.29 -24.34 -23.62
CA GLY A 92 10.42 -24.43 -25.06
C GLY A 92 9.25 -25.13 -25.77
N GLU A 93 8.17 -25.46 -25.05
CA GLU A 93 7.00 -26.13 -25.59
C GLU A 93 5.97 -25.15 -26.16
N GLY A 94 6.26 -24.57 -27.33
CA GLY A 94 5.32 -23.71 -28.02
C GLY A 94 5.19 -22.31 -27.42
N THR A 95 3.97 -21.77 -27.29
CA THR A 95 3.71 -20.48 -26.65
C THR A 95 3.44 -20.68 -25.17
N GLU A 96 4.29 -20.10 -24.35
CA GLU A 96 4.18 -20.13 -22.89
C GLU A 96 3.59 -18.85 -22.34
N THR A 97 2.88 -18.97 -21.22
CA THR A 97 2.34 -17.82 -20.47
C THR A 97 2.81 -17.92 -19.05
N PHE A 98 3.47 -16.88 -18.54
CA PHE A 98 3.92 -16.76 -17.17
C PHE A 98 3.24 -15.56 -16.48
N ALA A 99 2.79 -15.79 -15.26
CA ALA A 99 2.35 -14.77 -14.31
C ALA A 99 2.64 -15.28 -12.90
N PRO A 100 3.26 -14.47 -12.02
CA PRO A 100 3.50 -14.88 -10.64
C PRO A 100 2.17 -15.05 -9.88
N LYS A 101 2.13 -15.94 -8.87
CA LYS A 101 0.91 -16.29 -8.13
C LYS A 101 0.90 -15.75 -6.69
N PHE A 102 2.06 -15.53 -6.10
CA PHE A 102 2.20 -15.31 -4.64
C PHE A 102 2.89 -14.00 -4.28
N ASN A 103 3.06 -13.10 -5.24
CA ASN A 103 3.62 -11.78 -5.00
C ASN A 103 2.88 -10.73 -5.82
N TYR A 104 3.16 -9.45 -5.52
CA TYR A 104 2.74 -8.31 -6.33
C TYR A 104 3.85 -7.24 -6.29
N LYS A 105 3.76 -6.27 -7.18
CA LYS A 105 4.72 -5.19 -7.34
C LYS A 105 4.01 -3.87 -7.57
N GLY A 106 4.68 -2.74 -7.29
CA GLY A 106 4.24 -1.41 -7.69
C GLY A 106 5.05 -0.98 -8.91
N PHE A 107 4.41 -0.65 -10.04
CA PHE A 107 5.13 -0.35 -11.27
C PHE A 107 4.27 0.32 -12.35
N GLN A 108 4.95 1.07 -13.22
CA GLN A 108 4.45 1.51 -14.52
C GLN A 108 5.22 0.83 -15.64
N TYR A 109 6.53 0.58 -15.45
CA TYR A 109 7.42 0.05 -16.46
C TYR A 109 7.81 -1.39 -16.14
N VAL A 110 7.97 -2.20 -17.21
CA VAL A 110 8.42 -3.60 -17.10
C VAL A 110 9.57 -3.81 -18.07
N GLU A 111 10.73 -4.17 -17.53
CA GLU A 111 11.86 -4.66 -18.32
C GLU A 111 11.79 -6.17 -18.43
N VAL A 112 11.95 -6.68 -19.63
CA VAL A 112 12.16 -8.11 -19.88
C VAL A 112 13.59 -8.29 -20.43
N LEU A 113 14.42 -8.93 -19.62
CA LEU A 113 15.78 -9.30 -19.99
C LEU A 113 15.85 -10.83 -20.17
N SER A 114 16.31 -11.29 -21.32
CA SER A 114 16.39 -12.71 -21.65
C SER A 114 17.83 -13.17 -21.77
N SER A 115 18.13 -14.41 -21.38
CA SER A 115 19.45 -15.02 -21.55
C SER A 115 19.77 -15.38 -23.01
N GLN A 116 18.75 -15.48 -23.87
CA GLN A 116 18.85 -15.75 -25.30
C GLN A 116 18.03 -14.72 -26.10
N PRO A 117 18.31 -14.49 -27.37
CA PRO A 117 17.46 -13.65 -28.22
C PRO A 117 16.01 -14.14 -28.22
N ILE A 118 15.06 -13.24 -28.04
CA ILE A 118 13.61 -13.49 -28.10
C ILE A 118 12.92 -12.43 -28.96
N GLU A 119 11.72 -12.72 -29.43
CA GLU A 119 10.88 -11.75 -30.10
C GLU A 119 9.62 -11.48 -29.28
N LEU A 120 9.44 -10.22 -28.86
CA LEU A 120 8.27 -9.74 -28.16
C LEU A 120 7.58 -8.67 -28.97
N THR A 121 6.27 -8.60 -28.86
CA THR A 121 5.42 -7.54 -29.36
C THR A 121 4.78 -6.79 -28.18
N GLN A 122 4.10 -5.70 -28.42
CA GLN A 122 3.41 -4.96 -27.37
C GLN A 122 2.36 -5.83 -26.66
N GLU A 123 1.73 -6.76 -27.38
CA GLU A 123 0.73 -7.69 -26.87
C GLU A 123 1.34 -8.87 -26.08
N SER A 124 2.67 -9.01 -26.11
CA SER A 124 3.35 -10.07 -25.34
C SER A 124 3.26 -9.87 -23.84
N LEU A 125 2.96 -8.64 -23.36
CA LEU A 125 2.84 -8.32 -21.95
C LEU A 125 1.48 -7.72 -21.65
N THR A 126 0.92 -8.07 -20.50
CA THR A 126 -0.29 -7.47 -19.92
C THR A 126 -0.01 -7.12 -18.46
N GLY A 127 -0.19 -5.86 -18.09
CA GLY A 127 -0.26 -5.46 -16.68
C GLY A 127 -1.59 -5.92 -16.06
N VAL A 128 -1.54 -6.47 -14.87
CA VAL A 128 -2.73 -6.91 -14.14
C VAL A 128 -2.79 -6.14 -12.83
N PHE A 129 -3.71 -5.19 -12.75
CA PHE A 129 -3.95 -4.41 -11.54
C PHE A 129 -4.65 -5.30 -10.51
N MET A 130 -4.16 -5.30 -9.29
CA MET A 130 -4.68 -6.12 -8.20
C MET A 130 -4.86 -5.27 -6.95
N HIS A 131 -5.96 -5.48 -6.25
CA HIS A 131 -6.26 -4.88 -4.94
C HIS A 131 -7.42 -5.61 -4.27
N SER A 132 -7.70 -5.31 -3.00
CA SER A 132 -8.93 -5.75 -2.34
C SER A 132 -10.15 -5.26 -3.14
N ASP A 133 -11.09 -6.15 -3.44
CA ASP A 133 -12.24 -5.91 -4.33
C ASP A 133 -13.32 -5.05 -3.65
N VAL A 134 -12.97 -3.83 -3.30
CA VAL A 134 -13.89 -2.88 -2.66
C VAL A 134 -14.76 -2.18 -3.72
N PRO A 135 -16.10 -2.19 -3.59
CA PRO A 135 -16.98 -1.55 -4.54
C PRO A 135 -16.80 -0.03 -4.57
N PRO A 136 -16.75 0.62 -5.75
CA PRO A 136 -16.80 2.07 -5.84
C PRO A 136 -18.19 2.59 -5.46
N VAL A 137 -18.25 3.63 -4.62
CA VAL A 137 -19.50 4.28 -4.17
C VAL A 137 -19.53 5.79 -4.43
N GLY A 138 -18.37 6.38 -4.75
CA GLY A 138 -18.25 7.80 -5.06
C GLY A 138 -17.78 8.06 -6.49
N SER A 139 -18.18 9.19 -7.05
CA SER A 139 -17.69 9.68 -8.34
C SER A 139 -17.66 11.19 -8.39
N ILE A 140 -16.65 11.74 -9.08
CA ILE A 140 -16.54 13.18 -9.36
C ILE A 140 -16.40 13.37 -10.86
N SER A 141 -17.07 14.39 -11.39
CA SER A 141 -16.87 14.88 -12.75
C SER A 141 -16.88 16.41 -12.73
N SER A 142 -15.90 17.02 -13.34
CA SER A 142 -15.68 18.47 -13.33
C SER A 142 -15.44 19.01 -14.74
N SER A 143 -15.71 20.29 -14.95
CA SER A 143 -15.28 21.00 -16.17
C SER A 143 -13.75 21.21 -16.23
N ASN A 144 -13.04 21.00 -15.12
CA ASN A 144 -11.58 21.09 -15.06
C ASN A 144 -10.97 19.68 -15.04
N GLN A 145 -10.41 19.26 -16.17
CA GLN A 145 -9.81 17.93 -16.34
C GLN A 145 -8.67 17.64 -15.33
N LEU A 146 -8.01 18.67 -14.76
CA LEU A 146 -6.98 18.46 -13.75
C LEU A 146 -7.58 17.91 -12.45
N ILE A 147 -8.78 18.38 -12.06
CA ILE A 147 -9.51 17.86 -10.89
C ILE A 147 -9.85 16.38 -11.09
N ASP A 148 -10.38 16.03 -12.27
CA ASP A 148 -10.75 14.64 -12.59
C ASP A 148 -9.51 13.72 -12.58
N LYS A 149 -8.38 14.21 -13.10
CA LYS A 149 -7.10 13.47 -13.07
C LYS A 149 -6.56 13.29 -11.64
N LEU A 150 -6.62 14.34 -10.80
CA LEU A 150 -6.20 14.26 -9.40
C LEU A 150 -7.06 13.25 -8.63
N TRP A 151 -8.39 13.31 -8.79
CA TRP A 151 -9.30 12.35 -8.18
C TRP A 151 -9.00 10.90 -8.63
N SER A 152 -8.80 10.69 -9.93
CA SER A 152 -8.46 9.37 -10.47
C SER A 152 -7.10 8.85 -9.96
N ALA A 153 -6.10 9.72 -9.89
CA ALA A 153 -4.77 9.36 -9.39
C ALA A 153 -4.81 9.01 -7.90
N THR A 154 -5.54 9.80 -7.10
CA THR A 154 -5.71 9.55 -5.66
C THR A 154 -6.41 8.22 -5.40
N ASN A 155 -7.48 7.92 -6.13
CA ASN A 155 -8.17 6.62 -6.03
C ASN A 155 -7.28 5.46 -6.50
N GLY A 156 -6.50 5.66 -7.56
CA GLY A 156 -5.53 4.68 -8.03
C GLY A 156 -4.45 4.39 -6.98
N ALA A 157 -3.93 5.41 -6.31
CA ALA A 157 -2.97 5.27 -5.22
C ALA A 157 -3.57 4.53 -4.02
N TYR A 158 -4.79 4.90 -3.61
CA TYR A 158 -5.49 4.23 -2.52
C TYR A 158 -5.69 2.73 -2.79
N LEU A 159 -6.23 2.38 -3.97
CA LEU A 159 -6.42 0.98 -4.35
C LEU A 159 -5.11 0.21 -4.46
N SER A 160 -4.04 0.85 -4.95
CA SER A 160 -2.70 0.25 -5.03
C SER A 160 -2.11 -0.07 -3.64
N ASN A 161 -2.63 0.57 -2.60
CA ASN A 161 -2.24 0.37 -1.21
C ASN A 161 -3.32 -0.35 -0.38
N LEU A 162 -4.22 -1.09 -1.01
CA LEU A 162 -5.27 -1.85 -0.33
C LEU A 162 -5.17 -3.34 -0.68
N PHE A 163 -4.33 -4.06 0.04
CA PHE A 163 -3.97 -5.45 -0.26
C PHE A 163 -4.26 -6.38 0.93
N GLY A 164 -5.55 -6.50 1.29
CA GLY A 164 -6.05 -7.23 2.47
C GLY A 164 -6.02 -6.39 3.75
N TYR A 165 -5.16 -5.39 3.79
CA TYR A 165 -5.09 -4.30 4.76
C TYR A 165 -4.49 -3.05 4.06
N PRO A 166 -4.62 -1.85 4.63
CA PRO A 166 -3.95 -0.67 4.09
C PRO A 166 -2.42 -0.81 4.18
N THR A 167 -1.71 -0.48 3.11
CA THR A 167 -0.24 -0.47 3.06
C THR A 167 0.28 0.93 2.77
N ASP A 168 1.52 1.20 3.15
CA ASP A 168 2.21 2.46 2.90
C ASP A 168 2.57 2.63 1.42
N CYS A 169 3.11 1.59 0.80
CA CYS A 169 3.54 1.62 -0.59
C CYS A 169 3.57 0.21 -1.22
N PRO A 170 3.22 0.07 -2.54
CA PRO A 170 3.15 -1.23 -3.19
C PRO A 170 4.49 -1.73 -3.72
N GLN A 171 5.49 -0.84 -3.88
CA GLN A 171 6.75 -1.16 -4.54
C GLN A 171 7.92 -1.43 -3.59
N ARG A 172 7.84 -0.97 -2.34
CA ARG A 172 8.95 -1.08 -1.36
C ARG A 172 8.56 -1.91 -0.16
N GLU A 173 7.95 -1.27 0.86
CA GLU A 173 7.76 -1.85 2.18
C GLU A 173 6.57 -2.80 2.24
N LYS A 174 5.43 -2.44 1.65
CA LYS A 174 4.17 -3.21 1.67
C LYS A 174 3.69 -3.50 3.09
N ASN A 175 3.98 -2.58 4.00
CA ASN A 175 3.70 -2.68 5.42
C ASN A 175 2.39 -1.99 5.78
N GLY A 176 1.70 -2.51 6.79
CA GLY A 176 0.47 -1.91 7.34
C GLY A 176 0.77 -0.74 8.27
N TRP A 177 1.42 0.32 7.76
CA TRP A 177 1.69 1.53 8.53
C TRP A 177 0.38 2.20 8.95
N THR A 178 0.24 2.40 10.25
CA THR A 178 -1.02 2.87 10.84
C THR A 178 -1.29 4.36 10.55
N GLY A 179 -0.24 5.17 10.46
CA GLY A 179 -0.33 6.58 10.08
C GLY A 179 -0.89 6.77 8.68
N ASP A 180 -0.31 6.08 7.70
CA ASP A 180 -0.74 6.13 6.30
C ASP A 180 -2.22 5.76 6.15
N ALA A 181 -2.67 4.75 6.89
CA ALA A 181 -4.04 4.29 6.83
C ALA A 181 -5.03 5.30 7.40
N HIS A 182 -4.76 5.88 8.59
CA HIS A 182 -5.75 6.75 9.21
C HIS A 182 -5.87 8.12 8.53
N ILE A 183 -4.83 8.64 7.88
CA ILE A 183 -4.95 9.86 7.07
C ILE A 183 -5.66 9.64 5.74
N ALA A 184 -5.68 8.40 5.22
CA ALA A 184 -6.36 8.04 3.97
C ALA A 184 -7.81 7.57 4.17
N ILE A 185 -8.26 7.27 5.41
CA ILE A 185 -9.54 6.63 5.68
C ILE A 185 -10.73 7.41 5.11
N GLU A 186 -10.80 8.70 5.37
CA GLU A 186 -11.94 9.54 4.97
C GLU A 186 -12.06 9.58 3.43
N MET A 187 -10.96 9.81 2.73
CA MET A 187 -10.92 9.76 1.27
C MET A 187 -11.34 8.38 0.74
N GLY A 188 -10.88 7.30 1.38
CA GLY A 188 -11.27 5.94 1.05
C GLY A 188 -12.77 5.72 1.16
N LEU A 189 -13.39 6.15 2.26
CA LEU A 189 -14.82 5.97 2.53
C LEU A 189 -15.73 6.82 1.65
N TYR A 190 -15.26 7.99 1.18
CA TYR A 190 -16.02 8.75 0.17
C TYR A 190 -16.11 8.06 -1.19
N ASN A 191 -15.14 7.22 -1.51
CA ASN A 191 -15.00 6.65 -2.86
C ASN A 191 -15.29 5.15 -2.93
N PHE A 192 -15.11 4.41 -1.83
CA PHE A 192 -15.20 2.95 -1.82
C PHE A 192 -15.93 2.42 -0.59
N ASP A 193 -16.71 1.36 -0.78
CA ASP A 193 -17.28 0.58 0.32
C ASP A 193 -16.22 -0.41 0.84
N GLY A 194 -15.34 0.10 1.70
CA GLY A 194 -14.20 -0.64 2.26
C GLY A 194 -14.39 -1.10 3.71
N ILE A 195 -15.59 -1.01 4.29
CA ILE A 195 -15.83 -1.24 5.71
C ILE A 195 -15.24 -2.57 6.20
N THR A 196 -15.41 -3.67 5.45
CA THR A 196 -14.98 -5.00 5.89
C THR A 196 -13.46 -5.15 5.97
N VAL A 197 -12.70 -4.38 5.19
CA VAL A 197 -11.23 -4.32 5.28
C VAL A 197 -10.83 -3.73 6.62
N TYR A 198 -11.47 -2.64 7.02
CA TYR A 198 -11.18 -1.97 8.28
C TYR A 198 -11.71 -2.71 9.49
N GLU A 199 -12.87 -3.37 9.40
CA GLU A 199 -13.39 -4.27 10.46
C GLU A 199 -12.35 -5.35 10.80
N LYS A 200 -11.82 -6.00 9.78
CA LYS A 200 -10.78 -7.03 9.96
C LYS A 200 -9.51 -6.42 10.53
N TRP A 201 -9.05 -5.32 9.97
CA TRP A 201 -7.79 -4.71 10.39
C TRP A 201 -7.87 -4.10 11.81
N LEU A 202 -9.02 -3.57 12.22
CA LEU A 202 -9.25 -3.14 13.60
C LEU A 202 -9.35 -4.34 14.58
N ALA A 203 -9.73 -5.53 14.11
CA ALA A 203 -9.60 -6.74 14.92
C ALA A 203 -8.11 -7.04 15.19
N ASP A 204 -7.24 -6.91 14.18
CA ASP A 204 -5.79 -7.06 14.36
C ASP A 204 -5.22 -6.02 15.36
N HIS A 205 -5.69 -4.76 15.31
CA HIS A 205 -5.31 -3.74 16.31
C HIS A 205 -5.65 -4.18 17.73
N ARG A 206 -6.86 -4.73 17.93
CA ARG A 206 -7.30 -5.20 19.25
C ARG A 206 -6.50 -6.40 19.73
N ASP A 207 -6.15 -7.31 18.83
CA ASP A 207 -5.38 -8.53 19.14
C ASP A 207 -3.91 -8.21 19.45
N GLU A 208 -3.33 -7.23 18.77
CA GLU A 208 -1.91 -6.84 18.95
C GLU A 208 -1.70 -5.75 20.02
N GLN A 209 -2.75 -5.13 20.53
CA GLN A 209 -2.59 -4.11 21.58
C GLN A 209 -2.06 -4.70 22.88
N GLN A 210 -0.96 -4.15 23.37
CA GLN A 210 -0.39 -4.54 24.67
C GLN A 210 -1.30 -4.14 25.85
N SER A 211 -1.10 -4.80 26.98
CA SER A 211 -1.91 -4.56 28.19
C SER A 211 -1.82 -3.13 28.72
N ASN A 212 -0.67 -2.46 28.49
CA ASN A 212 -0.45 -1.04 28.81
C ASN A 212 -1.05 -0.06 27.79
N GLY A 213 -1.70 -0.56 26.74
CA GLY A 213 -2.35 0.27 25.71
C GLY A 213 -1.51 0.53 24.46
N VAL A 214 -0.22 0.22 24.47
CA VAL A 214 0.67 0.46 23.32
C VAL A 214 0.27 -0.40 22.12
N LEU A 215 0.31 0.19 20.94
CA LEU A 215 0.13 -0.48 19.64
C LEU A 215 1.42 -0.44 18.84
N PRO A 216 1.68 -1.42 17.97
CA PRO A 216 2.78 -1.31 17.02
C PRO A 216 2.42 -0.28 15.93
N SER A 217 3.43 0.34 15.35
CA SER A 217 3.25 1.30 14.25
C SER A 217 2.83 0.65 12.93
N ILE A 218 3.16 -0.63 12.77
CA ILE A 218 2.84 -1.47 11.61
C ILE A 218 1.94 -2.62 12.08
N LEU A 219 0.82 -2.82 11.41
CA LEU A 219 -0.14 -3.88 11.69
C LEU A 219 -0.50 -4.68 10.42
N PRO A 220 -0.24 -5.98 10.38
CA PRO A 220 0.49 -6.78 11.39
C PRO A 220 1.93 -6.28 11.59
N SER A 221 2.49 -6.47 12.79
CA SER A 221 3.77 -5.85 13.17
C SER A 221 4.99 -6.34 12.39
N SER A 222 4.92 -7.49 11.75
CA SER A 222 5.97 -8.05 10.86
C SER A 222 7.38 -8.07 11.47
N GLY A 223 7.47 -8.12 12.80
CA GLY A 223 8.74 -8.13 13.52
C GLY A 223 9.33 -6.75 13.84
N TRP A 224 8.66 -5.66 13.48
CA TRP A 224 9.05 -4.29 13.85
C TRP A 224 8.91 -3.99 15.36
N GLY A 225 8.01 -4.73 16.04
CA GLY A 225 7.79 -4.57 17.47
C GLY A 225 7.00 -3.32 17.84
N TYR A 226 7.23 -2.84 19.08
CA TYR A 226 6.41 -1.80 19.71
C TYR A 226 7.21 -0.58 20.19
N GLU A 227 8.48 -0.50 19.84
CA GLU A 227 9.39 0.50 20.41
C GLU A 227 9.71 1.65 19.45
N TRP A 228 9.44 1.48 18.17
CA TRP A 228 9.76 2.48 17.16
C TRP A 228 8.60 2.74 16.22
N GLY A 229 8.43 4.01 15.86
CA GLY A 229 7.45 4.44 14.87
C GLY A 229 6.02 4.53 15.39
N ASN A 230 5.76 4.13 16.62
CA ASN A 230 4.47 4.28 17.28
C ASN A 230 4.36 5.63 18.03
N GLY A 231 3.13 5.99 18.37
CA GLY A 231 2.79 7.27 18.98
C GLY A 231 1.55 7.86 18.33
N PRO A 232 0.95 8.93 18.88
CA PRO A 232 -0.35 9.42 18.45
C PRO A 232 -0.43 9.78 16.96
N ASP A 233 0.62 10.32 16.39
CA ASP A 233 0.70 10.66 14.96
C ASP A 233 0.61 9.45 14.03
N TRP A 234 0.82 8.22 14.51
CA TRP A 234 0.64 6.95 13.79
C TRP A 234 -0.46 6.09 14.38
N THR A 235 -0.35 5.72 15.64
CA THR A 235 -1.22 4.69 16.24
C THR A 235 -2.59 5.21 16.71
N SER A 236 -2.90 6.50 16.51
CA SER A 236 -4.27 7.02 16.59
C SER A 236 -5.25 6.34 15.63
N SER A 237 -4.76 5.50 14.72
CA SER A 237 -5.58 4.64 13.86
C SER A 237 -6.64 3.86 14.64
N ILE A 238 -6.35 3.43 15.87
CA ILE A 238 -7.29 2.72 16.76
C ILE A 238 -8.52 3.56 17.14
N ALA A 239 -8.38 4.89 17.16
CA ALA A 239 -9.47 5.82 17.46
C ALA A 239 -10.08 6.42 16.19
N ILE A 240 -9.25 6.91 15.27
CA ILE A 240 -9.66 7.65 14.07
C ILE A 240 -10.45 6.76 13.11
N ILE A 241 -9.98 5.53 12.87
CA ILE A 241 -10.61 4.65 11.88
C ILE A 241 -12.03 4.23 12.32
N PRO A 242 -12.26 3.64 13.51
CA PRO A 242 -13.62 3.25 13.91
C PRO A 242 -14.55 4.45 14.06
N TRP A 243 -14.03 5.64 14.44
CA TRP A 243 -14.80 6.87 14.48
C TRP A 243 -15.28 7.28 13.08
N ASN A 244 -14.41 7.26 12.05
CA ASN A 244 -14.81 7.54 10.68
C ASN A 244 -15.82 6.52 10.15
N ILE A 245 -15.64 5.24 10.44
CA ILE A 245 -16.61 4.20 10.05
C ILE A 245 -17.97 4.49 10.69
N TYR A 246 -18.02 4.89 11.97
CA TYR A 246 -19.26 5.31 12.60
C TYR A 246 -19.88 6.52 11.89
N LEU A 247 -19.11 7.53 11.52
CA LEU A 247 -19.63 8.71 10.83
C LEU A 247 -20.19 8.40 9.45
N PHE A 248 -19.56 7.47 8.70
CA PHE A 248 -19.97 7.15 7.33
C PHE A 248 -21.06 6.06 7.22
N TYR A 249 -21.04 5.09 8.12
CA TYR A 249 -21.93 3.92 8.08
C TYR A 249 -22.94 3.85 9.23
N GLY A 250 -22.75 4.64 10.29
CA GLY A 250 -23.54 4.52 11.51
C GLY A 250 -23.24 3.25 12.33
N ASP A 251 -22.07 2.62 12.11
CA ASP A 251 -21.70 1.38 12.78
C ASP A 251 -21.24 1.61 14.22
N LEU A 252 -22.21 1.62 15.12
CA LEU A 252 -21.97 1.68 16.56
C LEU A 252 -21.30 0.42 17.10
N LYS A 253 -21.52 -0.74 16.47
CA LYS A 253 -20.95 -2.00 16.96
C LYS A 253 -19.44 -1.99 16.90
N LEU A 254 -18.87 -1.62 15.75
CA LEU A 254 -17.42 -1.56 15.59
C LEU A 254 -16.77 -0.53 16.52
N LEU A 255 -17.40 0.64 16.67
CA LEU A 255 -16.94 1.67 17.60
C LEU A 255 -16.98 1.17 19.05
N THR A 256 -18.05 0.47 19.44
CA THR A 256 -18.20 -0.15 20.77
C THR A 256 -17.13 -1.23 20.99
N ASP A 257 -16.91 -2.08 20.00
CA ASP A 257 -15.89 -3.15 20.07
C ASP A 257 -14.46 -2.59 20.28
N CYS A 258 -14.19 -1.38 19.77
CA CYS A 258 -12.90 -0.70 19.92
C CYS A 258 -12.81 0.18 21.18
N TYR A 259 -13.90 0.49 21.87
CA TYR A 259 -13.93 1.46 22.96
C TYR A 259 -12.89 1.22 24.05
N GLN A 260 -12.79 -0.01 24.57
CA GLN A 260 -11.83 -0.34 25.61
C GLN A 260 -10.37 -0.24 25.14
N ASN A 261 -10.13 -0.48 23.85
CA ASN A 261 -8.81 -0.35 23.24
C ASN A 261 -8.43 1.14 23.07
N ILE A 262 -9.37 1.96 22.60
CA ILE A 262 -9.20 3.42 22.54
C ILE A 262 -8.91 3.99 23.92
N LYS A 263 -9.72 3.56 24.93
CA LYS A 263 -9.52 4.01 26.30
C LYS A 263 -8.13 3.67 26.84
N ARG A 264 -7.70 2.41 26.72
CA ARG A 264 -6.34 2.01 27.18
C ARG A 264 -5.25 2.78 26.46
N TYR A 265 -5.43 3.07 25.17
CA TYR A 265 -4.48 3.85 24.39
C TYR A 265 -4.39 5.29 24.89
N VAL A 266 -5.52 5.97 25.10
CA VAL A 266 -5.57 7.34 25.63
C VAL A 266 -5.06 7.40 27.07
N ASP A 267 -5.40 6.41 27.93
CA ASP A 267 -4.87 6.31 29.28
C ASP A 267 -3.34 6.23 29.27
N HIS A 268 -2.77 5.37 28.41
CA HIS A 268 -1.31 5.25 28.27
C HIS A 268 -0.66 6.58 27.88
N ILE A 269 -1.19 7.28 26.86
CA ILE A 269 -0.64 8.57 26.46
C ILE A 269 -0.73 9.56 27.63
N THR A 270 -1.84 9.56 28.37
CA THR A 270 -2.02 10.43 29.55
C THR A 270 -0.96 10.17 30.63
N ASP A 271 -0.68 8.89 30.90
CA ASP A 271 0.28 8.49 31.92
C ASP A 271 1.73 8.91 31.59
N ILE A 272 2.09 8.92 30.30
CA ILE A 272 3.42 9.33 29.83
C ILE A 272 3.57 10.80 29.46
N SER A 273 2.50 11.58 29.55
CA SER A 273 2.44 12.96 29.02
C SER A 273 2.23 13.97 30.17
N PRO A 274 3.31 14.47 30.82
CA PRO A 274 3.20 15.53 31.80
C PRO A 274 2.49 16.75 31.20
N GLU A 275 1.55 17.35 31.96
CA GLU A 275 0.80 18.51 31.52
C GLU A 275 0.02 18.31 30.21
N TYR A 276 -0.24 17.05 29.83
CA TYR A 276 -0.94 16.64 28.61
C TYR A 276 -0.19 17.02 27.31
N ILE A 277 1.10 17.23 27.38
CA ILE A 277 1.99 17.45 26.23
C ILE A 277 2.85 16.21 26.03
N THR A 278 2.92 15.71 24.80
CA THR A 278 3.70 14.53 24.47
C THR A 278 4.57 14.74 23.22
N ASP A 279 5.77 14.20 23.24
CA ASP A 279 6.69 14.09 22.10
C ASP A 279 6.82 12.64 21.62
N TRP A 280 5.97 11.74 22.14
CA TRP A 280 5.93 10.35 21.71
C TRP A 280 5.34 10.23 20.32
N GLY A 281 6.14 9.81 19.34
CA GLY A 281 5.76 9.69 17.94
C GLY A 281 6.93 9.95 16.99
N LEU A 282 6.67 9.90 15.68
CA LEU A 282 7.64 10.23 14.62
C LEU A 282 7.60 11.73 14.26
N GLY A 283 6.47 12.39 14.48
CA GLY A 283 6.27 13.78 14.15
C GLY A 283 5.97 14.02 12.66
N ASP A 284 6.33 15.20 12.19
CA ASP A 284 6.16 15.60 10.80
C ASP A 284 7.10 14.77 9.89
N TRP A 285 6.51 13.83 9.13
CA TRP A 285 7.27 12.85 8.35
C TRP A 285 7.66 13.40 6.98
N VAL A 286 8.96 13.39 6.69
CA VAL A 286 9.54 13.86 5.41
C VAL A 286 9.02 15.23 4.99
N PRO A 287 9.16 16.28 5.82
CA PRO A 287 8.63 17.61 5.54
C PRO A 287 9.33 18.25 4.33
N VAL A 288 8.56 19.00 3.52
CA VAL A 288 9.09 19.61 2.29
C VAL A 288 10.00 20.79 2.56
N LYS A 289 9.70 21.60 3.59
CA LYS A 289 10.45 22.84 3.91
C LYS A 289 10.87 22.90 5.36
N SER A 290 9.91 23.19 6.25
CA SER A 290 10.14 23.31 7.69
C SER A 290 9.50 22.14 8.42
N LYS A 291 10.21 21.60 9.41
CA LYS A 291 9.73 20.51 10.25
C LYS A 291 8.88 21.05 11.39
N THR A 292 7.68 20.51 11.54
CA THR A 292 6.81 20.80 12.70
C THR A 292 7.40 20.12 13.96
N PRO A 293 7.45 20.79 15.12
CA PRO A 293 7.87 20.14 16.36
C PRO A 293 7.02 18.90 16.68
N LYS A 294 7.66 17.83 17.15
CA LYS A 294 6.98 16.57 17.50
C LYS A 294 5.91 16.78 18.57
N GLU A 295 6.24 17.57 19.58
CA GLU A 295 5.33 17.88 20.68
C GLU A 295 4.02 18.50 20.16
N PHE A 296 4.08 19.24 19.07
CA PHE A 296 2.89 19.86 18.47
C PHE A 296 2.06 18.78 17.73
N THR A 297 2.67 18.01 16.84
CA THR A 297 1.95 16.97 16.08
C THR A 297 1.37 15.89 16.98
N SER A 298 2.18 15.33 17.86
CA SER A 298 1.77 14.23 18.75
C SER A 298 0.70 14.68 19.76
N SER A 299 0.82 15.89 20.33
CA SER A 299 -0.21 16.41 21.26
C SER A 299 -1.52 16.74 20.58
N ILE A 300 -1.52 17.17 19.30
CA ILE A 300 -2.76 17.37 18.54
C ILE A 300 -3.47 16.04 18.30
N TYR A 301 -2.76 14.98 17.91
CA TYR A 301 -3.38 13.66 17.74
C TYR A 301 -3.88 13.09 19.08
N TYR A 302 -3.13 13.29 20.17
CA TYR A 302 -3.61 12.94 21.50
C TYR A 302 -4.92 13.65 21.86
N TYR A 303 -5.03 14.96 21.56
CA TYR A 303 -6.28 15.70 21.75
C TYR A 303 -7.42 15.13 20.89
N VAL A 304 -7.15 14.74 19.65
CA VAL A 304 -8.13 14.10 18.77
C VAL A 304 -8.61 12.77 19.37
N ASP A 305 -7.69 11.92 19.83
CA ASP A 305 -8.00 10.63 20.44
C ASP A 305 -8.84 10.77 21.71
N ALA A 306 -8.47 11.69 22.60
CA ALA A 306 -9.22 12.00 23.82
C ALA A 306 -10.62 12.53 23.49
N THR A 307 -10.75 13.34 22.43
CA THR A 307 -12.04 13.87 21.95
C THR A 307 -12.94 12.74 21.41
N ILE A 308 -12.37 11.83 20.61
CA ILE A 308 -13.08 10.66 20.09
C ILE A 308 -13.53 9.77 21.25
N LEU A 309 -12.62 9.46 22.19
CA LEU A 309 -12.96 8.67 23.37
C LEU A 309 -14.12 9.27 24.17
N ALA A 310 -14.08 10.57 24.42
CA ALA A 310 -15.14 11.28 25.16
C ALA A 310 -16.49 11.22 24.43
N LYS A 311 -16.51 11.38 23.09
CA LYS A 311 -17.73 11.26 22.29
C LYS A 311 -18.24 9.82 22.21
N THR A 312 -17.35 8.84 22.16
CA THR A 312 -17.70 7.42 22.11
C THR A 312 -18.29 6.93 23.45
N ALA A 313 -17.91 7.55 24.56
CA ALA A 313 -18.40 7.24 25.90
C ALA A 313 -19.84 7.75 26.18
N GLN A 314 -20.37 8.67 25.38
CA GLN A 314 -21.74 9.22 25.48
C GLN A 314 -22.76 8.36 24.74
#